data_f7246873e6d2050f641a11f91e489582
#
_entry.id   f7246873e6d2050f641a11f91e489582
#
_cell.length_a   1.000
_cell.length_b   1.000
_cell.length_c   1.000
_cell.angle_alpha   90.00
_cell.angle_beta   90.00
_cell.angle_gamma   90.00
#
_symmetry.space_group_name_H-M   'P 1'
#
loop_
_entity.id
_entity.type
_entity.pdbx_description
1 polymer ?
#
loop_
_entity_poly.entity_id
_entity_poly.type
_entity_poly.pdbx_seq_one_letter_code
_entity_poly.pdbx_strand_id
1 'polypeptide(L)'
;MIRKDDILKMTEKGISVFRYYLPVDFKVGKNFLNPFYKDTKASCNIYYERKAGVFKMKDFGNEDYSGDCFELVGRLNGLSCKEPKEFVEIMEMINRDLHLGLSTHEEYHVSHSKVPQKSEVVSEEPKAKSVRPYTVVQKPFTAAELAFWGKSGIGENVLKAYRTVSLKKFSSENQERKPFSCMTSVDEPMFGYMGKQHIKVYRPCSQMRFLYAGDFGDNYCFGLEQLPAKGDLLFITGGEKDVMSLAAHGFHAICFNSETAFIPAAVIHRLSFRFKHIILLYDVDSTGLKSSAKREEELKEYGVKRLLLPLAGTKTEK
;
A
#
# COMPACT_ATOMS: atom_id res chain seq x y z
N MET A 1 -12.60 18.22 -0.90
CA MET A 1 -12.70 17.07 -1.84
C MET A 1 -11.76 17.33 -3.02
N ILE A 2 -10.93 16.37 -3.42
CA ILE A 2 -10.07 16.48 -4.61
C ILE A 2 -10.96 16.55 -5.85
N ARG A 3 -10.68 17.51 -6.75
CA ARG A 3 -11.45 17.66 -7.99
C ARG A 3 -10.61 17.19 -9.17
N LYS A 4 -11.26 16.60 -10.18
CA LYS A 4 -10.64 16.17 -11.45
C LYS A 4 -9.80 17.29 -12.07
N ASP A 5 -10.32 18.50 -12.11
CA ASP A 5 -9.67 19.66 -12.73
C ASP A 5 -8.38 20.07 -12.01
N ASP A 6 -8.34 19.95 -10.66
CA ASP A 6 -7.13 20.26 -9.89
C ASP A 6 -6.00 19.28 -10.22
N ILE A 7 -6.33 17.99 -10.34
CA ILE A 7 -5.37 16.97 -10.79
C ILE A 7 -4.88 17.28 -12.22
N LEU A 8 -5.78 17.52 -13.14
CA LEU A 8 -5.44 17.80 -14.54
C LEU A 8 -4.56 19.04 -14.68
N LYS A 9 -4.83 20.09 -13.89
CA LYS A 9 -4.02 21.31 -13.85
C LYS A 9 -2.59 21.02 -13.37
N MET A 10 -2.43 20.20 -12.33
CA MET A 10 -1.12 19.89 -11.75
C MET A 10 -0.34 18.82 -12.51
N THR A 11 -0.99 18.07 -13.39
CA THR A 11 -0.39 16.97 -14.14
C THR A 11 -0.28 17.26 -15.65
N GLU A 12 -0.17 18.54 -16.02
CA GLU A 12 -0.07 18.96 -17.42
C GLU A 12 -1.16 18.34 -18.30
N LYS A 13 -2.43 18.47 -17.86
CA LYS A 13 -3.61 17.92 -18.54
C LYS A 13 -3.61 16.38 -18.62
N GLY A 14 -3.01 15.73 -17.62
CA GLY A 14 -2.96 14.28 -17.45
C GLY A 14 -1.73 13.59 -18.04
N ILE A 15 -0.86 14.29 -18.78
CA ILE A 15 0.32 13.65 -19.41
C ILE A 15 1.32 13.13 -18.37
N SER A 16 1.49 13.83 -17.24
CA SER A 16 2.37 13.40 -16.16
C SER A 16 1.86 12.12 -15.50
N VAL A 17 0.53 11.92 -15.45
CA VAL A 17 -0.07 10.66 -14.97
C VAL A 17 0.27 9.51 -15.92
N PHE A 18 0.13 9.70 -17.23
CA PHE A 18 0.55 8.68 -18.20
C PHE A 18 2.04 8.34 -18.06
N ARG A 19 2.91 9.36 -17.93
CA ARG A 19 4.36 9.12 -17.73
C ARG A 19 4.68 8.36 -16.45
N TYR A 20 3.87 8.54 -15.41
CA TYR A 20 4.05 7.86 -14.15
C TYR A 20 3.59 6.39 -14.20
N TYR A 21 2.39 6.14 -14.75
CA TYR A 21 1.77 4.82 -14.69
C TYR A 21 2.14 3.89 -15.87
N LEU A 22 2.59 4.43 -17.01
CA LEU A 22 3.07 3.61 -18.13
C LEU A 22 4.54 3.18 -17.87
N PRO A 23 4.84 1.88 -17.87
CA PRO A 23 6.20 1.37 -17.62
C PRO A 23 7.12 1.48 -18.85
N VAL A 24 6.71 2.19 -19.88
CA VAL A 24 7.45 2.41 -21.13
C VAL A 24 7.59 3.89 -21.43
N ASP A 25 8.70 4.26 -22.05
CA ASP A 25 8.87 5.60 -22.57
C ASP A 25 8.04 5.75 -23.87
N PHE A 26 7.30 6.84 -23.98
CA PHE A 26 6.52 7.15 -25.16
C PHE A 26 6.72 8.61 -25.60
N LYS A 27 6.48 8.85 -26.86
CA LYS A 27 6.39 10.21 -27.44
C LYS A 27 4.95 10.47 -27.84
N VAL A 28 4.42 11.63 -27.44
CA VAL A 28 3.07 12.07 -27.82
C VAL A 28 2.94 12.04 -29.36
N GLY A 29 1.85 11.46 -29.85
CA GLY A 29 1.57 11.32 -31.28
C GLY A 29 2.37 10.21 -31.99
N LYS A 30 3.15 9.40 -31.27
CA LYS A 30 3.86 8.24 -31.82
C LYS A 30 3.31 6.96 -31.22
N ASN A 31 3.19 5.93 -32.07
CA ASN A 31 2.74 4.63 -31.60
C ASN A 31 3.84 3.91 -30.80
N PHE A 32 3.43 3.17 -29.80
CA PHE A 32 4.28 2.30 -28.96
C PHE A 32 3.54 0.97 -28.69
N LEU A 33 4.27 -0.05 -28.21
CA LEU A 33 3.71 -1.32 -27.82
C LEU A 33 2.97 -1.18 -26.50
N ASN A 34 1.77 -1.75 -26.37
CA ASN A 34 1.05 -1.77 -25.11
C ASN A 34 1.82 -2.63 -24.10
N PRO A 35 2.24 -2.08 -22.95
CA PRO A 35 3.02 -2.83 -21.96
C PRO A 35 2.17 -3.78 -21.10
N PHE A 36 0.85 -3.75 -21.20
CA PHE A 36 -0.07 -4.45 -20.31
C PHE A 36 -0.57 -5.79 -20.85
N TYR A 37 -0.25 -6.11 -22.10
CA TYR A 37 -0.49 -7.42 -22.70
C TYR A 37 0.59 -7.72 -23.74
N LYS A 38 0.61 -8.96 -24.27
CA LYS A 38 1.57 -9.37 -25.31
C LYS A 38 1.18 -8.70 -26.63
N ASP A 39 1.67 -7.49 -26.84
CA ASP A 39 1.50 -6.74 -28.07
C ASP A 39 2.69 -7.00 -29.03
N THR A 40 2.39 -7.30 -30.29
CA THR A 40 3.40 -7.57 -31.33
C THR A 40 3.53 -6.43 -32.34
N LYS A 41 2.61 -5.46 -32.30
CA LYS A 41 2.59 -4.34 -33.22
C LYS A 41 2.23 -3.07 -32.45
N ALA A 42 3.07 -2.03 -32.54
CA ALA A 42 2.85 -0.76 -31.87
C ALA A 42 1.47 -0.17 -32.20
N SER A 43 0.52 -0.38 -31.28
CA SER A 43 -0.90 -0.04 -31.42
C SER A 43 -1.35 1.08 -30.48
N CYS A 44 -0.60 1.40 -29.44
CA CYS A 44 -0.93 2.45 -28.49
C CYS A 44 -0.40 3.81 -28.92
N ASN A 45 -1.19 4.85 -28.68
CA ASN A 45 -0.80 6.24 -28.91
C ASN A 45 -1.33 7.14 -27.80
N ILE A 46 -0.49 8.06 -27.32
CA ILE A 46 -0.92 9.15 -26.44
C ILE A 46 -1.05 10.42 -27.28
N TYR A 47 -2.21 11.04 -27.23
CA TYR A 47 -2.52 12.25 -28.01
C TYR A 47 -3.29 13.27 -27.17
N TYR A 48 -3.24 14.52 -27.60
CA TYR A 48 -4.02 15.58 -26.96
C TYR A 48 -5.40 15.70 -27.62
N GLU A 49 -6.47 15.43 -26.84
CA GLU A 49 -7.86 15.59 -27.27
C GLU A 49 -8.30 17.05 -27.09
N ARG A 50 -8.38 17.78 -28.20
CA ARG A 50 -8.68 19.22 -28.16
C ARG A 50 -10.03 19.55 -27.56
N LYS A 51 -11.06 18.72 -27.82
CA LYS A 51 -12.42 18.96 -27.32
C LYS A 51 -12.52 18.78 -25.82
N ALA A 52 -11.87 17.77 -25.29
CA ALA A 52 -11.85 17.49 -23.85
C ALA A 52 -10.75 18.29 -23.11
N GLY A 53 -9.78 18.84 -23.81
CA GLY A 53 -8.68 19.61 -23.22
C GLY A 53 -7.68 18.78 -22.41
N VAL A 54 -7.61 17.47 -22.65
CA VAL A 54 -6.78 16.52 -21.89
C VAL A 54 -6.03 15.58 -22.82
N PHE A 55 -4.96 14.97 -22.28
CA PHE A 55 -4.31 13.85 -22.97
C PHE A 55 -5.13 12.57 -22.80
N LYS A 56 -5.17 11.78 -23.86
CA LYS A 56 -5.81 10.47 -23.93
C LYS A 56 -4.86 9.43 -24.51
N MET A 57 -5.06 8.20 -24.10
CA MET A 57 -4.49 7.02 -24.72
C MET A 57 -5.51 6.39 -25.66
N LYS A 58 -5.10 6.00 -26.84
CA LYS A 58 -5.85 5.13 -27.75
C LYS A 58 -5.01 3.89 -28.01
N ASP A 59 -5.59 2.75 -27.79
CA ASP A 59 -5.06 1.47 -28.22
C ASP A 59 -5.92 0.92 -29.36
N PHE A 60 -5.32 0.76 -30.53
CA PHE A 60 -6.00 0.22 -31.72
C PHE A 60 -6.05 -1.31 -31.72
N GLY A 61 -5.27 -1.97 -30.86
CA GLY A 61 -5.25 -3.42 -30.68
C GLY A 61 -6.23 -3.91 -29.63
N ASN A 62 -6.46 -3.09 -28.58
CA ASN A 62 -7.39 -3.41 -27.49
C ASN A 62 -8.03 -2.12 -26.94
N GLU A 63 -9.30 -1.90 -27.29
CA GLU A 63 -10.04 -0.69 -26.89
C GLU A 63 -10.16 -0.52 -25.37
N ASP A 64 -10.02 -1.59 -24.61
CA ASP A 64 -10.03 -1.56 -23.16
C ASP A 64 -8.98 -0.64 -22.54
N TYR A 65 -7.87 -0.38 -23.23
CA TYR A 65 -6.81 0.53 -22.81
C TYR A 65 -6.93 1.93 -23.41
N SER A 66 -8.09 2.25 -23.99
CA SER A 66 -8.37 3.59 -24.50
C SER A 66 -9.07 4.44 -23.46
N GLY A 67 -8.69 5.72 -23.33
CA GLY A 67 -9.31 6.64 -22.40
C GLY A 67 -8.42 7.76 -21.91
N ASP A 68 -8.87 8.52 -20.89
CA ASP A 68 -8.05 9.53 -20.24
C ASP A 68 -7.14 8.90 -19.16
N CYS A 69 -6.35 9.72 -18.47
CA CYS A 69 -5.42 9.23 -17.47
C CYS A 69 -6.12 8.60 -16.25
N PHE A 70 -7.34 9.00 -15.94
CA PHE A 70 -8.13 8.40 -14.83
C PHE A 70 -8.62 7.01 -15.23
N GLU A 71 -9.05 6.83 -16.49
CA GLU A 71 -9.45 5.52 -17.01
C GLU A 71 -8.29 4.54 -17.03
N LEU A 72 -7.08 4.99 -17.38
CA LEU A 72 -5.89 4.15 -17.27
C LEU A 72 -5.65 3.72 -15.81
N VAL A 73 -5.64 4.68 -14.87
CA VAL A 73 -5.39 4.38 -13.45
C VAL A 73 -6.50 3.49 -12.88
N GLY A 74 -7.76 3.75 -13.22
CA GLY A 74 -8.88 2.90 -12.85
C GLY A 74 -8.69 1.46 -13.33
N ARG A 75 -8.38 1.26 -14.60
CA ARG A 75 -8.13 -0.07 -15.17
C ARG A 75 -6.98 -0.80 -14.49
N LEU A 76 -5.86 -0.13 -14.27
CA LEU A 76 -4.70 -0.73 -13.61
C LEU A 76 -5.00 -1.14 -12.16
N ASN A 77 -6.08 -0.62 -11.57
CA ASN A 77 -6.46 -0.88 -10.19
C ASN A 77 -7.77 -1.66 -10.06
N GLY A 78 -8.40 -2.04 -11.17
CA GLY A 78 -9.70 -2.72 -11.15
C GLY A 78 -10.84 -1.82 -10.68
N LEU A 79 -10.71 -0.49 -10.84
CA LEU A 79 -11.67 0.53 -10.44
C LEU A 79 -12.33 1.16 -11.68
N SER A 80 -13.60 1.55 -11.54
CA SER A 80 -14.39 2.14 -12.60
C SER A 80 -14.55 3.66 -12.43
N CYS A 81 -14.17 4.42 -13.45
CA CYS A 81 -14.44 5.86 -13.45
C CYS A 81 -15.93 6.22 -13.49
N LYS A 82 -16.82 5.25 -13.76
CA LYS A 82 -18.28 5.44 -13.77
C LYS A 82 -18.89 5.36 -12.39
N GLU A 83 -18.20 4.72 -11.44
CA GLU A 83 -18.66 4.59 -10.05
C GLU A 83 -18.10 5.75 -9.22
N PRO A 84 -18.96 6.63 -8.65
CA PRO A 84 -18.50 7.86 -7.98
C PRO A 84 -17.52 7.62 -6.84
N LYS A 85 -17.68 6.55 -6.06
CA LYS A 85 -16.78 6.20 -4.95
C LYS A 85 -15.41 5.76 -5.46
N GLU A 86 -15.39 4.90 -6.47
CA GLU A 86 -14.17 4.40 -7.09
C GLU A 86 -13.43 5.52 -7.84
N PHE A 87 -14.14 6.45 -8.44
CA PHE A 87 -13.54 7.61 -9.08
C PHE A 87 -12.84 8.54 -8.07
N VAL A 88 -13.41 8.72 -6.87
CA VAL A 88 -12.72 9.44 -5.79
C VAL A 88 -11.44 8.71 -5.38
N GLU A 89 -11.49 7.40 -5.25
CA GLU A 89 -10.31 6.58 -4.93
C GLU A 89 -9.22 6.71 -6.01
N ILE A 90 -9.58 6.68 -7.29
CA ILE A 90 -8.65 6.92 -8.41
C ILE A 90 -7.98 8.29 -8.27
N MET A 91 -8.74 9.34 -7.97
CA MET A 91 -8.20 10.69 -7.78
C MET A 91 -7.26 10.78 -6.58
N GLU A 92 -7.60 10.13 -5.47
CA GLU A 92 -6.74 10.06 -4.27
C GLU A 92 -5.45 9.30 -4.54
N MET A 93 -5.50 8.22 -5.34
CA MET A 93 -4.33 7.48 -5.77
C MET A 93 -3.38 8.36 -6.60
N ILE A 94 -3.92 9.06 -7.61
CA ILE A 94 -3.11 9.97 -8.44
C ILE A 94 -2.50 11.09 -7.58
N ASN A 95 -3.28 11.70 -6.70
CA ASN A 95 -2.81 12.75 -5.81
C ASN A 95 -1.66 12.27 -4.91
N ARG A 96 -1.81 11.08 -4.33
CA ARG A 96 -0.80 10.46 -3.47
C ARG A 96 0.44 10.08 -4.26
N ASP A 97 0.26 9.38 -5.38
CA ASP A 97 1.36 8.74 -6.12
C ASP A 97 2.23 9.78 -6.86
N LEU A 98 1.64 10.89 -7.31
CA LEU A 98 2.36 12.01 -7.92
C LEU A 98 2.70 13.14 -6.91
N HIS A 99 2.41 12.94 -5.61
CA HIS A 99 2.67 13.91 -4.55
C HIS A 99 2.11 15.32 -4.84
N LEU A 100 0.87 15.40 -5.37
CA LEU A 100 0.29 16.67 -5.80
C LEU A 100 -0.09 17.60 -4.63
N GLY A 101 -0.16 17.09 -3.40
CA GLY A 101 -0.45 17.90 -2.20
C GLY A 101 -1.88 18.45 -2.12
N LEU A 102 -2.80 17.91 -2.92
CA LEU A 102 -4.21 18.31 -2.86
C LEU A 102 -4.83 17.80 -1.55
N SER A 103 -5.42 18.70 -0.75
CA SER A 103 -6.01 18.34 0.54
C SER A 103 -7.38 17.69 0.37
N THR A 104 -7.62 16.63 1.16
CA THR A 104 -8.92 15.96 1.27
C THR A 104 -9.82 16.60 2.31
N HIS A 105 -9.37 17.65 3.03
CA HIS A 105 -10.08 18.28 4.12
C HIS A 105 -10.93 19.48 3.66
N GLU A 106 -12.22 19.25 3.54
CA GLU A 106 -13.26 20.22 3.93
C GLU A 106 -14.12 19.54 4.99
N GLU A 107 -14.29 20.22 6.14
CA GLU A 107 -15.19 19.80 7.19
C GLU A 107 -16.63 19.77 6.65
N TYR A 108 -17.23 18.59 6.62
CA TYR A 108 -18.65 18.46 6.27
C TYR A 108 -19.50 18.77 7.48
N HIS A 109 -20.17 19.92 7.44
CA HIS A 109 -21.41 20.14 8.18
C HIS A 109 -22.52 19.31 7.53
N VAL A 110 -22.93 18.26 8.22
CA VAL A 110 -24.06 17.43 7.81
C VAL A 110 -25.36 18.18 8.09
N SER A 111 -26.03 18.68 7.06
CA SER A 111 -27.43 19.05 7.12
C SER A 111 -28.30 17.86 6.72
N HIS A 112 -29.14 17.43 7.68
CA HIS A 112 -30.12 16.39 7.50
C HIS A 112 -31.20 16.77 6.49
N SER A 113 -31.40 16.03 5.41
CA SER A 113 -32.67 16.00 4.70
C SER A 113 -33.10 14.57 4.43
N LYS A 114 -34.38 14.35 4.68
CA LYS A 114 -35.09 13.06 4.84
C LYS A 114 -35.12 12.19 3.58
N VAL A 115 -34.92 10.89 3.79
CA VAL A 115 -35.08 9.79 2.83
C VAL A 115 -36.54 9.33 2.80
N PRO A 116 -37.12 8.96 1.64
CA PRO A 116 -38.28 8.07 1.60
C PRO A 116 -37.84 6.61 1.51
N GLN A 117 -38.42 5.80 2.39
CA GLN A 117 -38.32 4.34 2.38
C GLN A 117 -39.02 3.73 1.17
N LYS A 118 -38.46 2.69 0.55
CA LYS A 118 -39.20 1.47 0.16
C LYS A 118 -38.31 0.27 -0.21
N SER A 119 -38.69 -0.79 0.44
CA SER A 119 -38.80 -2.22 0.11
C SER A 119 -37.53 -3.10 0.10
N GLU A 120 -37.67 -4.08 0.98
CA GLU A 120 -36.80 -5.19 1.33
C GLU A 120 -36.45 -6.09 0.13
N VAL A 121 -35.15 -6.32 -0.06
CA VAL A 121 -34.62 -7.59 -0.56
C VAL A 121 -33.55 -7.99 0.43
N VAL A 122 -33.79 -9.14 1.09
CA VAL A 122 -32.85 -9.74 2.04
C VAL A 122 -31.67 -10.26 1.24
N SER A 123 -30.56 -9.51 1.24
CA SER A 123 -29.24 -10.01 0.94
C SER A 123 -28.44 -9.97 2.24
N GLU A 124 -27.83 -11.09 2.60
CA GLU A 124 -26.97 -11.18 3.77
C GLU A 124 -25.89 -10.08 3.69
N GLU A 125 -25.98 -9.11 4.59
CA GLU A 125 -24.97 -8.05 4.73
C GLU A 125 -23.63 -8.70 5.11
N PRO A 126 -22.51 -8.32 4.46
CA PRO A 126 -21.20 -8.68 4.95
C PRO A 126 -21.04 -8.04 6.33
N LYS A 127 -20.80 -8.85 7.35
CA LYS A 127 -20.58 -8.43 8.74
C LYS A 127 -19.56 -7.30 8.74
N ALA A 128 -20.00 -6.08 9.04
CA ALA A 128 -19.12 -4.91 9.17
C ALA A 128 -17.99 -5.26 10.16
N LYS A 129 -16.75 -5.24 9.70
CA LYS A 129 -15.58 -5.43 10.58
C LYS A 129 -15.62 -4.35 11.63
N SER A 130 -15.87 -4.70 12.87
CA SER A 130 -16.03 -3.76 13.96
C SER A 130 -14.69 -3.09 14.25
N VAL A 131 -14.53 -1.85 13.82
CA VAL A 131 -13.37 -1.01 14.11
C VAL A 131 -13.18 -0.90 15.61
N ARG A 132 -11.97 -1.17 16.12
CA ARG A 132 -11.62 -1.05 17.54
C ARG A 132 -11.08 0.35 17.78
N PRO A 133 -11.74 1.16 18.64
CA PRO A 133 -11.23 2.45 19.00
C PRO A 133 -9.89 2.31 19.73
N TYR A 134 -9.01 3.31 19.60
CA TYR A 134 -7.75 3.31 20.32
C TYR A 134 -7.30 4.72 20.67
N THR A 135 -6.48 4.79 21.70
CA THR A 135 -5.73 6.00 22.06
C THR A 135 -4.28 5.65 22.33
N VAL A 136 -3.37 6.53 21.95
CA VAL A 136 -1.94 6.39 22.19
C VAL A 136 -1.36 7.62 22.85
N VAL A 137 -0.40 7.38 23.75
CA VAL A 137 0.48 8.42 24.26
C VAL A 137 1.88 8.10 23.74
N GLN A 138 2.37 8.96 22.85
CA GLN A 138 3.71 8.85 22.31
C GLN A 138 4.74 9.43 23.30
N LYS A 139 5.99 9.01 23.15
CA LYS A 139 7.15 9.61 23.83
C LYS A 139 8.34 9.66 22.85
N PRO A 140 9.36 10.48 23.13
CA PRO A 140 10.63 10.39 22.42
C PRO A 140 11.25 8.99 22.57
N PHE A 141 11.97 8.56 21.54
CA PHE A 141 12.79 7.35 21.64
C PHE A 141 13.87 7.53 22.70
N THR A 142 14.04 6.53 23.55
CA THR A 142 15.17 6.46 24.47
C THR A 142 16.43 5.94 23.76
N ALA A 143 17.61 6.17 24.33
CA ALA A 143 18.86 5.65 23.77
C ALA A 143 18.84 4.12 23.66
N ALA A 144 18.23 3.41 24.62
CA ALA A 144 18.07 1.95 24.58
C ALA A 144 17.16 1.50 23.43
N GLU A 145 16.06 2.21 23.17
CA GLU A 145 15.17 1.92 22.06
C GLU A 145 15.84 2.18 20.70
N LEU A 146 16.60 3.26 20.58
CA LEU A 146 17.39 3.53 19.37
C LEU A 146 18.46 2.46 19.15
N ALA A 147 19.13 2.03 20.22
CA ALA A 147 20.08 0.92 20.15
C ALA A 147 19.42 -0.41 19.74
N PHE A 148 18.18 -0.67 20.20
CA PHE A 148 17.39 -1.82 19.76
C PHE A 148 17.16 -1.81 18.24
N TRP A 149 16.73 -0.69 17.68
CA TRP A 149 16.52 -0.54 16.25
C TRP A 149 17.84 -0.53 15.46
N GLY A 150 18.88 0.07 16.02
CA GLY A 150 20.23 0.13 15.46
C GLY A 150 20.86 -1.24 15.22
N LYS A 151 20.51 -2.28 16.03
CA LYS A 151 20.94 -3.67 15.78
C LYS A 151 20.52 -4.22 14.41
N SER A 152 19.50 -3.64 13.81
CA SER A 152 18.99 -4.00 12.46
C SER A 152 19.27 -2.91 11.41
N GLY A 153 20.23 -2.00 11.70
CA GLY A 153 20.59 -0.89 10.82
C GLY A 153 19.55 0.24 10.75
N ILE A 154 18.47 0.17 11.55
CA ILE A 154 17.36 1.11 11.47
C ILE A 154 17.66 2.35 12.32
N GLY A 155 17.93 3.48 11.66
CA GLY A 155 18.13 4.77 12.31
C GLY A 155 16.84 5.59 12.43
N GLU A 156 16.91 6.73 13.15
CA GLU A 156 15.77 7.62 13.41
C GLU A 156 15.10 8.14 12.12
N ASN A 157 15.88 8.41 11.07
CA ASN A 157 15.37 8.84 9.77
C ASN A 157 14.43 7.78 9.15
N VAL A 158 14.78 6.50 9.25
CA VAL A 158 13.95 5.40 8.75
C VAL A 158 12.71 5.25 9.62
N LEU A 159 12.84 5.27 10.95
CA LEU A 159 11.69 5.23 11.86
C LEU A 159 10.68 6.33 11.55
N LYS A 160 11.15 7.55 11.34
CA LYS A 160 10.31 8.71 10.96
C LYS A 160 9.65 8.51 9.59
N ALA A 161 10.41 8.07 8.57
CA ALA A 161 9.90 7.86 7.22
C ALA A 161 8.78 6.81 7.19
N TYR A 162 8.88 5.79 8.04
CA TYR A 162 7.89 4.70 8.17
C TYR A 162 6.87 4.95 9.30
N ARG A 163 6.76 6.19 9.80
CA ARG A 163 5.82 6.58 10.88
C ARG A 163 5.84 5.63 12.06
N THR A 164 7.03 5.14 12.40
CA THR A 164 7.24 4.31 13.59
C THR A 164 7.54 5.21 14.77
N VAL A 165 6.79 5.04 15.85
CA VAL A 165 6.86 5.88 17.05
C VAL A 165 7.11 5.05 18.30
N SER A 166 7.74 5.65 19.31
CA SER A 166 7.81 5.06 20.65
C SER A 166 6.57 5.43 21.45
N LEU A 167 5.96 4.44 22.11
CA LEU A 167 4.72 4.59 22.86
C LEU A 167 4.97 4.55 24.36
N LYS A 168 4.39 5.49 25.11
CA LYS A 168 4.30 5.44 26.56
C LYS A 168 3.10 4.60 26.98
N LYS A 169 1.96 4.77 26.30
CA LYS A 169 0.70 4.07 26.61
C LYS A 169 -0.06 3.77 25.32
N PHE A 170 -0.68 2.61 25.29
CA PHE A 170 -1.67 2.22 24.29
C PHE A 170 -2.93 1.75 25.02
N SER A 171 -4.11 2.22 24.59
CA SER A 171 -5.40 1.79 25.11
C SER A 171 -6.34 1.46 23.96
N SER A 172 -7.10 0.38 24.09
CA SER A 172 -8.07 -0.08 23.10
C SER A 172 -9.07 -1.03 23.75
N GLU A 173 -9.87 -1.70 22.94
CA GLU A 173 -10.79 -2.77 23.35
C GLU A 173 -10.27 -4.14 22.88
N ASN A 174 -10.47 -5.16 23.71
CA ASN A 174 -10.17 -6.54 23.32
C ASN A 174 -11.27 -7.10 22.38
N GLN A 175 -11.20 -8.40 22.07
CA GLN A 175 -12.18 -9.07 21.20
C GLN A 175 -13.59 -9.08 21.81
N GLU A 176 -13.72 -9.05 23.13
CA GLU A 176 -14.99 -9.01 23.88
C GLU A 176 -15.48 -7.56 24.11
N ARG A 177 -14.89 -6.56 23.46
CA ARG A 177 -15.19 -5.12 23.65
C ARG A 177 -14.92 -4.60 25.06
N LYS A 178 -14.10 -5.30 25.84
CA LYS A 178 -13.65 -4.82 27.15
C LYS A 178 -12.43 -3.91 26.98
N PRO A 179 -12.43 -2.73 27.64
CA PRO A 179 -11.32 -1.80 27.56
C PRO A 179 -10.06 -2.42 28.21
N PHE A 180 -8.92 -2.19 27.61
CA PHE A 180 -7.63 -2.53 28.17
C PHE A 180 -6.60 -1.46 27.86
N SER A 181 -5.52 -1.42 28.62
CA SER A 181 -4.37 -0.57 28.34
C SER A 181 -3.05 -1.28 28.63
N CYS A 182 -2.05 -0.92 27.83
CA CYS A 182 -0.66 -1.34 28.03
C CYS A 182 0.20 -0.10 28.23
N MET A 183 1.19 -0.20 29.12
CA MET A 183 2.21 0.83 29.35
C MET A 183 3.58 0.25 29.04
N THR A 184 4.44 1.08 28.47
CA THR A 184 5.85 0.73 28.30
C THR A 184 6.59 0.73 29.63
N SER A 185 7.60 -0.10 29.75
CA SER A 185 8.60 -0.06 30.82
C SER A 185 10.01 -0.05 30.21
N VAL A 186 11.03 -0.02 31.04
CA VAL A 186 12.42 -0.11 30.57
C VAL A 186 12.69 -1.46 29.91
N ASP A 187 12.13 -2.54 30.46
CA ASP A 187 12.35 -3.90 29.99
C ASP A 187 11.35 -4.33 28.90
N GLU A 188 10.21 -3.63 28.80
CA GLU A 188 9.18 -3.88 27.82
C GLU A 188 8.90 -2.63 26.96
N PRO A 189 9.77 -2.30 26.01
CA PRO A 189 9.54 -1.21 25.09
C PRO A 189 8.33 -1.49 24.18
N MET A 190 7.65 -0.42 23.78
CA MET A 190 6.46 -0.52 22.95
C MET A 190 6.55 0.49 21.81
N PHE A 191 6.37 0.02 20.59
CA PHE A 191 6.44 0.82 19.37
C PHE A 191 5.11 0.76 18.62
N GLY A 192 4.78 1.82 17.87
CA GLY A 192 3.60 1.88 17.03
C GLY A 192 3.96 2.11 15.57
N TYR A 193 3.52 1.23 14.69
CA TYR A 193 3.48 1.48 13.26
C TYR A 193 2.17 2.20 12.94
N MET A 194 2.28 3.52 12.68
CA MET A 194 1.12 4.38 12.53
C MET A 194 0.61 4.39 11.09
N GLY A 195 -0.59 3.85 10.89
CA GLY A 195 -1.33 4.03 9.64
C GLY A 195 -2.22 5.27 9.67
N LYS A 196 -3.02 5.51 8.62
CA LYS A 196 -3.96 6.64 8.56
C LYS A 196 -5.07 6.53 9.60
N GLN A 197 -5.67 5.35 9.73
CA GLN A 197 -6.81 5.08 10.62
C GLN A 197 -6.59 3.86 11.52
N HIS A 198 -5.35 3.32 11.57
CA HIS A 198 -5.01 2.16 12.36
C HIS A 198 -3.63 2.31 12.99
N ILE A 199 -3.40 1.45 13.95
CA ILE A 199 -2.08 1.25 14.57
C ILE A 199 -1.81 -0.25 14.74
N LYS A 200 -0.62 -0.70 14.34
CA LYS A 200 -0.06 -1.98 14.74
C LYS A 200 0.99 -1.72 15.81
N VAL A 201 0.74 -2.19 17.02
CA VAL A 201 1.66 -2.02 18.15
C VAL A 201 2.61 -3.20 18.21
N TYR A 202 3.91 -2.93 18.29
CA TYR A 202 4.97 -3.92 18.40
C TYR A 202 5.58 -3.89 19.80
N ARG A 203 5.57 -5.03 20.47
CA ARG A 203 6.09 -5.25 21.81
C ARG A 203 7.12 -6.38 21.77
N PRO A 204 8.40 -6.09 21.48
CA PRO A 204 9.41 -7.12 21.17
C PRO A 204 9.66 -8.11 22.31
N CYS A 205 9.52 -7.68 23.56
CA CYS A 205 9.81 -8.47 24.76
C CYS A 205 8.57 -9.14 25.38
N SER A 206 7.37 -8.87 24.85
CA SER A 206 6.12 -9.43 25.37
C SER A 206 5.74 -10.75 24.67
N GLN A 207 5.06 -11.64 25.39
CA GLN A 207 4.48 -12.85 24.79
C GLN A 207 3.51 -12.50 23.65
N MET A 208 2.64 -11.52 23.86
CA MET A 208 1.80 -10.95 22.81
C MET A 208 2.54 -9.81 22.12
N ARG A 209 3.33 -10.17 21.11
CA ARG A 209 4.23 -9.22 20.42
C ARG A 209 3.50 -8.16 19.61
N PHE A 210 2.29 -8.43 19.12
CA PHE A 210 1.56 -7.51 18.28
C PHE A 210 0.14 -7.28 18.77
N LEU A 211 -0.29 -5.99 18.79
CA LEU A 211 -1.66 -5.58 19.04
C LEU A 211 -2.13 -4.74 17.84
N TYR A 212 -3.42 -4.78 17.58
CA TYR A 212 -4.02 -4.16 16.40
C TYR A 212 -5.25 -3.36 16.81
N ALA A 213 -5.36 -2.11 16.37
CA ALA A 213 -6.52 -1.28 16.61
C ALA A 213 -6.73 -0.26 15.48
N GLY A 214 -7.95 0.25 15.35
CA GLY A 214 -8.36 1.09 14.25
C GLY A 214 -8.82 0.29 13.03
N ASP A 215 -8.93 0.96 11.89
CA ASP A 215 -9.34 0.37 10.62
C ASP A 215 -8.13 0.04 9.76
N PHE A 216 -7.87 -1.25 9.57
CA PHE A 216 -6.81 -1.75 8.69
C PHE A 216 -7.23 -1.83 7.22
N GLY A 217 -8.52 -1.59 6.92
CA GLY A 217 -9.06 -1.84 5.59
C GLY A 217 -8.93 -3.33 5.19
N ASP A 218 -9.08 -3.59 3.91
CA ASP A 218 -8.96 -4.96 3.38
C ASP A 218 -7.52 -5.36 3.00
N ASN A 219 -6.65 -4.39 2.79
CA ASN A 219 -5.34 -4.60 2.19
C ASN A 219 -4.22 -3.90 2.97
N TYR A 220 -3.97 -4.33 4.22
CA TYR A 220 -2.82 -3.84 4.95
C TYR A 220 -1.52 -4.16 4.21
N CYS A 221 -0.78 -3.12 3.85
CA CYS A 221 0.52 -3.22 3.21
C CYS A 221 1.44 -2.13 3.75
N PHE A 222 2.42 -2.52 4.55
CA PHE A 222 3.41 -1.62 5.12
C PHE A 222 4.55 -1.38 4.15
N GLY A 223 5.01 -0.15 4.05
CA GLY A 223 6.10 0.25 3.16
C GLY A 223 5.64 0.69 1.76
N LEU A 224 4.37 0.51 1.41
CA LEU A 224 3.86 0.84 0.08
C LEU A 224 3.97 2.34 -0.26
N GLU A 225 3.72 3.20 0.73
CA GLU A 225 3.79 4.67 0.56
C GLU A 225 5.22 5.19 0.41
N GLN A 226 6.23 4.41 0.82
CA GLN A 226 7.65 4.76 0.74
C GLN A 226 8.31 4.31 -0.55
N LEU A 227 7.62 3.53 -1.37
CA LEU A 227 8.17 3.03 -2.63
C LEU A 227 8.32 4.14 -3.67
N PRO A 228 9.43 4.17 -4.43
CA PRO A 228 9.58 5.07 -5.56
C PRO A 228 8.60 4.70 -6.68
N ALA A 229 8.38 5.62 -7.61
CA ALA A 229 7.54 5.38 -8.79
C ALA A 229 7.96 4.15 -9.59
N LYS A 230 9.27 3.95 -9.76
CA LYS A 230 9.88 2.82 -10.49
C LYS A 230 11.15 2.37 -9.78
N GLY A 231 11.49 1.09 -9.94
CA GLY A 231 12.73 0.52 -9.40
C GLY A 231 13.08 -0.81 -10.08
N ASP A 232 14.29 -1.29 -9.83
CA ASP A 232 14.72 -2.56 -10.38
C ASP A 232 14.24 -3.73 -9.52
N LEU A 233 14.29 -3.59 -8.20
CA LEU A 233 14.07 -4.67 -7.26
C LEU A 233 13.13 -4.23 -6.12
N LEU A 234 12.14 -5.06 -5.83
CA LEU A 234 11.24 -4.95 -4.70
C LEU A 234 11.26 -6.24 -3.89
N PHE A 235 11.44 -6.14 -2.59
CA PHE A 235 11.27 -7.27 -1.68
C PHE A 235 9.89 -7.27 -1.03
N ILE A 236 9.31 -8.46 -0.85
CA ILE A 236 8.15 -8.71 0.00
C ILE A 236 8.63 -9.54 1.18
N THR A 237 8.57 -8.98 2.39
CA THR A 237 9.12 -9.59 3.62
C THR A 237 8.02 -10.06 4.57
N GLY A 238 8.43 -10.73 5.64
CA GLY A 238 7.54 -11.25 6.68
C GLY A 238 7.02 -10.21 7.66
N GLY A 239 7.71 -9.06 7.81
CA GLY A 239 7.34 -8.08 8.83
C GLY A 239 7.88 -6.66 8.61
N GLU A 240 7.32 -5.72 9.36
CA GLU A 240 7.61 -4.28 9.25
C GLU A 240 9.08 -3.95 9.60
N LYS A 241 9.66 -4.68 10.53
CA LYS A 241 11.05 -4.49 10.93
C LYS A 241 12.01 -4.84 9.78
N ASP A 242 11.71 -5.91 9.04
CA ASP A 242 12.52 -6.33 7.90
C ASP A 242 12.42 -5.33 6.74
N VAL A 243 11.22 -4.79 6.49
CA VAL A 243 11.01 -3.69 5.53
C VAL A 243 11.89 -2.50 5.87
N MET A 244 11.89 -2.05 7.13
CA MET A 244 12.68 -0.91 7.56
C MET A 244 14.19 -1.21 7.55
N SER A 245 14.59 -2.44 7.86
CA SER A 245 15.99 -2.86 7.79
C SER A 245 16.49 -2.83 6.34
N LEU A 246 15.73 -3.38 5.41
CA LEU A 246 16.06 -3.31 3.98
C LEU A 246 16.13 -1.85 3.48
N ALA A 247 15.18 -1.02 3.88
CA ALA A 247 15.17 0.40 3.53
C ALA A 247 16.40 1.15 4.07
N ALA A 248 16.86 0.83 5.28
CA ALA A 248 18.07 1.38 5.86
C ALA A 248 19.34 1.05 5.02
N HIS A 249 19.30 -0.06 4.27
CA HIS A 249 20.37 -0.50 3.38
C HIS A 249 20.12 -0.12 1.90
N GLY A 250 19.14 0.74 1.62
CA GLY A 250 18.86 1.25 0.28
C GLY A 250 18.01 0.33 -0.60
N PHE A 251 17.40 -0.71 -0.05
CA PHE A 251 16.49 -1.59 -0.78
C PHE A 251 15.03 -1.17 -0.61
N HIS A 252 14.23 -1.43 -1.63
CA HIS A 252 12.79 -1.23 -1.57
C HIS A 252 12.11 -2.49 -1.05
N ALA A 253 11.25 -2.35 -0.06
CA ALA A 253 10.55 -3.48 0.51
C ALA A 253 9.15 -3.10 1.00
N ILE A 254 8.26 -4.10 1.00
CA ILE A 254 6.94 -4.05 1.61
C ILE A 254 6.70 -5.31 2.43
N CYS A 255 5.73 -5.27 3.33
CA CYS A 255 5.17 -6.48 3.91
C CYS A 255 3.66 -6.37 4.08
N PHE A 256 3.02 -7.53 4.14
CA PHE A 256 1.64 -7.68 4.57
C PHE A 256 1.59 -7.99 6.07
N ASN A 257 0.41 -8.29 6.59
CA ASN A 257 0.25 -8.44 8.04
C ASN A 257 1.12 -9.56 8.67
N SER A 258 1.40 -10.59 7.89
CA SER A 258 2.31 -11.71 8.24
C SER A 258 2.71 -12.48 6.98
N GLU A 259 3.68 -13.40 7.07
CA GLU A 259 4.07 -14.31 5.98
C GLU A 259 2.93 -15.20 5.49
N THR A 260 1.97 -15.52 6.37
CA THR A 260 0.79 -16.32 6.03
C THR A 260 -0.37 -15.48 5.50
N ALA A 261 -0.30 -14.14 5.59
CA ALA A 261 -1.36 -13.26 5.14
C ALA A 261 -1.58 -13.38 3.63
N PHE A 262 -2.83 -13.21 3.22
CA PHE A 262 -3.19 -13.13 1.82
C PHE A 262 -2.50 -11.93 1.16
N ILE A 263 -1.93 -12.14 -0.02
CA ILE A 263 -1.35 -11.09 -0.85
C ILE A 263 -2.35 -10.77 -1.96
N PRO A 264 -2.94 -9.58 -2.01
CA PRO A 264 -3.88 -9.23 -3.06
C PRO A 264 -3.18 -9.16 -4.42
N ALA A 265 -3.63 -9.97 -5.38
CA ALA A 265 -3.08 -10.01 -6.73
C ALA A 265 -3.07 -8.64 -7.41
N ALA A 266 -4.11 -7.81 -7.18
CA ALA A 266 -4.18 -6.46 -7.70
C ALA A 266 -3.04 -5.54 -7.21
N VAL A 267 -2.54 -5.74 -5.98
CA VAL A 267 -1.38 -4.99 -5.46
C VAL A 267 -0.12 -5.42 -6.20
N ILE A 268 0.09 -6.73 -6.37
CA ILE A 268 1.27 -7.28 -7.06
C ILE A 268 1.24 -6.91 -8.53
N HIS A 269 0.09 -7.00 -9.18
CA HIS A 269 -0.09 -6.56 -10.57
C HIS A 269 0.36 -5.11 -10.78
N ARG A 270 -0.05 -4.18 -9.90
CA ARG A 270 0.42 -2.78 -9.94
C ARG A 270 1.92 -2.65 -9.74
N LEU A 271 2.47 -3.42 -8.79
CA LEU A 271 3.89 -3.36 -8.46
C LEU A 271 4.77 -3.98 -9.57
N SER A 272 4.27 -4.97 -10.32
CA SER A 272 4.99 -5.56 -11.45
C SER A 272 5.21 -4.58 -12.61
N PHE A 273 4.43 -3.50 -12.70
CA PHE A 273 4.69 -2.42 -13.66
C PHE A 273 5.69 -1.37 -13.15
N ARG A 274 5.94 -1.36 -11.83
CA ARG A 274 6.84 -0.40 -11.20
C ARG A 274 8.23 -0.98 -10.97
N PHE A 275 8.33 -2.28 -10.75
CA PHE A 275 9.57 -2.98 -10.42
C PHE A 275 9.83 -4.10 -11.40
N LYS A 276 11.09 -4.20 -11.89
CA LYS A 276 11.50 -5.25 -12.84
C LYS A 276 11.48 -6.64 -12.19
N HIS A 277 11.82 -6.68 -10.90
CA HIS A 277 11.89 -7.93 -10.14
C HIS A 277 11.17 -7.76 -8.81
N ILE A 278 10.27 -8.68 -8.49
CA ILE A 278 9.60 -8.77 -7.19
C ILE A 278 10.02 -10.08 -6.54
N ILE A 279 10.60 -10.00 -5.35
CA ILE A 279 11.22 -11.13 -4.65
C ILE A 279 10.58 -11.32 -3.28
N LEU A 280 10.05 -12.51 -3.02
CA LEU A 280 9.64 -12.94 -1.68
C LEU A 280 10.90 -13.25 -0.87
N LEU A 281 11.05 -12.56 0.26
CA LEU A 281 12.15 -12.74 1.20
C LEU A 281 11.56 -12.98 2.60
N TYR A 282 11.20 -14.24 2.85
CA TYR A 282 10.59 -14.69 4.10
C TYR A 282 11.63 -15.39 4.98
N ASP A 283 11.27 -15.63 6.24
CA ASP A 283 12.10 -16.39 7.17
C ASP A 283 12.40 -17.78 6.60
N VAL A 284 13.58 -18.33 6.93
CA VAL A 284 14.00 -19.69 6.50
C VAL A 284 13.50 -20.79 7.43
N ASP A 285 12.57 -20.49 8.32
CA ASP A 285 11.89 -21.49 9.13
C ASP A 285 10.81 -22.26 8.35
N SER A 286 10.24 -23.29 8.94
CA SER A 286 9.23 -24.14 8.28
C SER A 286 8.00 -23.37 7.80
N THR A 287 7.59 -22.29 8.49
CA THR A 287 6.44 -21.45 8.14
C THR A 287 6.78 -20.56 6.94
N GLY A 288 7.89 -19.84 6.99
CA GLY A 288 8.34 -18.95 5.91
C GLY A 288 8.64 -19.71 4.61
N LEU A 289 9.28 -20.88 4.71
CA LEU A 289 9.55 -21.74 3.55
C LEU A 289 8.26 -22.23 2.87
N LYS A 290 7.27 -22.69 3.64
CA LYS A 290 5.98 -23.13 3.10
C LYS A 290 5.18 -21.95 2.52
N SER A 291 5.15 -20.82 3.25
CA SER A 291 4.41 -19.64 2.83
C SER A 291 5.01 -19.01 1.57
N SER A 292 6.34 -18.87 1.52
CA SER A 292 7.00 -18.32 0.32
C SER A 292 6.81 -19.20 -0.90
N ALA A 293 6.87 -20.54 -0.76
CA ALA A 293 6.61 -21.46 -1.86
C ALA A 293 5.18 -21.34 -2.39
N LYS A 294 4.19 -21.27 -1.47
CA LYS A 294 2.78 -21.09 -1.82
C LYS A 294 2.56 -19.75 -2.56
N ARG A 295 3.13 -18.64 -2.05
CA ARG A 295 2.97 -17.33 -2.65
C ARG A 295 3.67 -17.20 -4.00
N GLU A 296 4.83 -17.83 -4.17
CA GLU A 296 5.52 -17.90 -5.48
C GLU A 296 4.64 -18.55 -6.54
N GLU A 297 3.99 -19.67 -6.21
CA GLU A 297 3.09 -20.35 -7.14
C GLU A 297 1.83 -19.52 -7.44
N GLU A 298 1.21 -18.91 -6.41
CA GLU A 298 0.02 -18.06 -6.57
C GLU A 298 0.27 -16.80 -7.39
N LEU A 299 1.50 -16.28 -7.36
CA LEU A 299 1.87 -14.99 -7.98
C LEU A 299 2.81 -15.16 -9.18
N LYS A 300 3.00 -16.39 -9.67
CA LYS A 300 3.94 -16.69 -10.76
C LYS A 300 3.66 -15.94 -12.06
N GLU A 301 2.39 -15.66 -12.34
CA GLU A 301 1.99 -14.90 -13.54
C GLU A 301 2.53 -13.47 -13.55
N TYR A 302 2.83 -12.90 -12.36
CA TYR A 302 3.44 -11.58 -12.20
C TYR A 302 4.97 -11.63 -12.13
N GLY A 303 5.58 -12.78 -12.36
CA GLY A 303 7.02 -12.96 -12.33
C GLY A 303 7.63 -12.92 -10.93
N VAL A 304 6.82 -13.06 -9.88
CA VAL A 304 7.29 -13.10 -8.48
C VAL A 304 8.09 -14.36 -8.24
N LYS A 305 9.27 -14.21 -7.61
CA LYS A 305 10.16 -15.31 -7.24
C LYS A 305 10.51 -15.24 -5.77
N ARG A 306 10.94 -16.34 -5.17
CA ARG A 306 11.46 -16.36 -3.80
C ARG A 306 12.97 -16.39 -3.78
N LEU A 307 13.54 -15.76 -2.77
CA LEU A 307 14.95 -15.84 -2.41
C LEU A 307 15.07 -16.55 -1.06
N LEU A 308 15.82 -17.61 -1.02
CA LEU A 308 16.17 -18.31 0.21
C LEU A 308 17.61 -17.94 0.58
N LEU A 309 17.76 -17.28 1.73
CA LEU A 309 19.09 -16.93 2.23
C LEU A 309 19.77 -18.19 2.78
N PRO A 310 21.07 -18.41 2.48
CA PRO A 310 21.84 -19.55 2.99
C PRO A 310 22.26 -19.28 4.43
N LEU A 311 21.28 -19.11 5.35
CA LEU A 311 21.54 -18.86 6.76
C LEU A 311 21.80 -20.19 7.44
N ALA A 312 22.88 -20.27 8.22
CA ALA A 312 23.10 -21.32 9.18
C ALA A 312 22.30 -21.00 10.46
N GLY A 313 21.56 -21.98 10.95
CA GLY A 313 20.77 -21.83 12.17
C GLY A 313 19.26 -21.74 11.91
N THR A 314 18.53 -22.13 12.94
CA THR A 314 17.06 -22.07 12.97
C THR A 314 16.62 -21.05 14.02
N LYS A 315 15.31 -20.69 14.06
CA LYS A 315 14.78 -19.81 15.13
C LYS A 315 15.04 -20.31 16.55
N THR A 316 15.39 -21.57 16.73
CA THR A 316 15.74 -22.16 18.02
C THR A 316 17.14 -21.78 18.50
N GLU A 317 17.97 -21.19 17.65
CA GLU A 317 19.33 -20.75 17.99
C GLU A 317 19.42 -19.24 18.32
N LYS A 318 18.28 -18.62 18.61
CA LYS A 318 18.22 -17.21 19.06
C LYS A 318 18.46 -17.07 20.55
#